data_ae8283987f6bc2f71ccbe1091f0f8bbe
#
_entry.id   ae8283987f6bc2f71ccbe1091f0f8bbe
#
_cell.length_a   1.000
_cell.length_b   1.000
_cell.length_c   1.000
_cell.angle_alpha   90.00
_cell.angle_beta   90.00
_cell.angle_gamma   90.00
#
_symmetry.space_group_name_H-M   'P 1'
#
loop_
_entity.id
_entity.type
_entity.pdbx_description
1 polymer ?
#
loop_
_entity_poly.entity_id
_entity_poly.type
_entity_poly.pdbx_seq_one_letter_code
_entity_poly.pdbx_strand_id
1 'polypeptide(L)'
;MKQEKNKDAMVARMAHTPAELRVREAGEGEAPSRTITGYAILFNTQSAPLWSDDEEEAREVIAPEAVTRELLDGCDIKMTMFHDRQLILARSKNGTGTLTYNVDERGVAFSFDAPNTADGDKALELVRRGDISGCSFAFRTHYYDQAYVERNVERKDGKTLITYTVRSIIGIYDFTLASDPAYPDTNCEAEQRELVSQLRKSEDPEKNNEKMREQVQDMRRAASRKL
;
A
#
# COMPACT_ATOMS: atom_id res chain seq x y z
N MET A 1 -16.88 13.00 -25.05
CA MET A 1 -16.94 13.03 -23.56
C MET A 1 -15.68 12.36 -23.04
N LYS A 2 -14.74 13.12 -22.46
CA LYS A 2 -13.60 12.55 -21.74
C LYS A 2 -14.21 11.89 -20.48
N GLN A 3 -14.03 10.57 -20.32
CA GLN A 3 -14.29 9.93 -19.04
C GLN A 3 -13.40 10.63 -18.00
N GLU A 4 -14.01 11.29 -17.03
CA GLU A 4 -13.29 11.71 -15.84
C GLU A 4 -12.74 10.44 -15.20
N LYS A 5 -11.41 10.31 -15.26
CA LYS A 5 -10.68 9.25 -14.56
C LYS A 5 -11.04 9.40 -13.09
N ASN A 6 -11.50 8.32 -12.48
CA ASN A 6 -11.90 8.29 -11.08
C ASN A 6 -10.70 8.71 -10.22
N LYS A 7 -10.66 9.99 -9.83
CA LYS A 7 -9.55 10.59 -9.09
C LYS A 7 -9.45 10.08 -7.64
N ASP A 8 -10.47 9.32 -7.20
CA ASP A 8 -10.62 8.87 -5.82
C ASP A 8 -10.44 7.35 -5.64
N ALA A 9 -9.70 6.69 -6.53
CA ALA A 9 -9.47 5.25 -6.37
C ALA A 9 -8.74 4.96 -5.06
N MET A 10 -9.33 4.13 -4.21
CA MET A 10 -8.67 3.57 -3.03
C MET A 10 -7.57 2.63 -3.50
N VAL A 11 -6.37 2.85 -3.00
CA VAL A 11 -5.21 2.04 -3.36
C VAL A 11 -4.73 1.34 -2.10
N ALA A 12 -4.88 0.03 -2.05
CA ALA A 12 -4.16 -0.80 -1.10
C ALA A 12 -2.72 -0.93 -1.59
N ARG A 13 -1.75 -0.55 -0.76
CA ARG A 13 -0.34 -0.65 -1.07
C ARG A 13 0.35 -1.54 -0.05
N MET A 14 1.10 -2.50 -0.56
CA MET A 14 2.11 -3.20 0.22
C MET A 14 3.43 -2.45 0.02
N ALA A 15 3.74 -1.51 0.92
CA ALA A 15 5.09 -0.99 1.02
C ALA A 15 5.91 -2.00 1.80
N HIS A 16 6.74 -2.76 1.08
CA HIS A 16 7.71 -3.64 1.71
C HIS A 16 8.85 -2.81 2.23
N THR A 17 8.77 -2.61 3.49
CA THR A 17 9.92 -2.20 4.28
C THR A 17 10.04 -3.17 5.44
N PRO A 18 11.26 -3.60 5.80
CA PRO A 18 11.44 -4.37 7.04
C PRO A 18 10.84 -3.54 8.17
N ALA A 19 9.68 -3.95 8.66
CA ALA A 19 8.89 -3.17 9.60
C ALA A 19 9.47 -3.18 11.00
N GLU A 20 10.60 -3.86 11.21
CA GLU A 20 11.20 -4.09 12.54
C GLU A 20 10.16 -4.51 13.58
N LEU A 21 9.31 -5.46 13.20
CA LEU A 21 8.28 -5.98 14.08
C LEU A 21 8.92 -6.64 15.28
N ARG A 22 8.44 -6.28 16.46
CA ARG A 22 8.92 -6.85 17.73
C ARG A 22 7.74 -7.11 18.66
N VAL A 23 7.81 -8.23 19.38
CA VAL A 23 7.04 -8.40 20.61
C VAL A 23 7.91 -7.84 21.74
N ARG A 24 7.37 -6.90 22.52
CA ARG A 24 8.11 -6.34 23.67
C ARG A 24 8.49 -7.47 24.64
N GLU A 25 9.71 -7.48 25.10
CA GLU A 25 10.15 -8.40 26.14
C GLU A 25 9.47 -8.03 27.48
N ALA A 26 9.08 -9.06 28.23
CA ALA A 26 8.57 -8.86 29.59
C ALA A 26 9.74 -8.56 30.53
N GLY A 27 9.52 -7.71 31.54
CA GLY A 27 10.48 -7.52 32.64
C GLY A 27 10.66 -8.79 33.45
N GLU A 28 11.74 -8.85 34.24
CA GLU A 28 12.02 -10.00 35.12
C GLU A 28 10.89 -10.17 36.13
N GLY A 29 10.22 -11.34 36.10
CA GLY A 29 9.07 -11.65 36.97
C GLY A 29 7.71 -11.15 36.44
N GLU A 30 7.63 -10.51 35.27
CA GLU A 30 6.39 -10.11 34.61
C GLU A 30 5.82 -11.24 33.74
N ALA A 31 4.49 -11.21 33.54
CA ALA A 31 3.84 -12.07 32.54
C ALA A 31 4.36 -11.76 31.12
N PRO A 32 4.41 -12.74 30.20
CA PRO A 32 4.83 -12.52 28.81
C PRO A 32 4.08 -11.36 28.19
N SER A 33 4.80 -10.41 27.62
CA SER A 33 4.21 -9.23 26.96
C SER A 33 3.41 -9.64 25.73
N ARG A 34 2.27 -9.01 25.57
CA ARG A 34 1.43 -9.13 24.35
C ARG A 34 1.58 -7.94 23.40
N THR A 35 2.46 -6.99 23.73
CA THR A 35 2.64 -5.78 22.94
C THR A 35 3.44 -6.06 21.68
N ILE A 36 2.86 -5.75 20.52
CA ILE A 36 3.53 -5.77 19.22
C ILE A 36 3.81 -4.32 18.81
N THR A 37 5.05 -4.05 18.41
CA THR A 37 5.51 -2.75 17.92
C THR A 37 6.20 -2.87 16.58
N GLY A 38 6.25 -1.78 15.82
CA GLY A 38 6.95 -1.71 14.54
C GLY A 38 6.69 -0.41 13.81
N TYR A 39 7.08 -0.36 12.55
CA TYR A 39 6.75 0.74 11.64
C TYR A 39 5.74 0.27 10.60
N ALA A 40 4.61 0.96 10.49
CA ALA A 40 3.62 0.69 9.46
C ALA A 40 4.00 1.34 8.12
N ILE A 41 4.64 2.50 8.17
CA ILE A 41 5.07 3.28 7.01
C ILE A 41 6.50 3.72 7.27
N LEU A 42 7.40 3.56 6.28
CA LEU A 42 8.72 4.15 6.31
C LEU A 42 8.81 5.25 5.24
N PHE A 43 9.34 6.40 5.65
CA PHE A 43 9.54 7.53 4.75
C PHE A 43 10.83 7.37 3.92
N ASN A 44 10.82 7.97 2.72
CA ASN A 44 11.97 8.00 1.82
C ASN A 44 12.58 6.62 1.51
N THR A 45 11.80 5.55 1.69
CA THR A 45 12.21 4.18 1.44
C THR A 45 11.44 3.65 0.23
N GLN A 46 12.16 3.05 -0.72
CA GLN A 46 11.53 2.46 -1.90
C GLN A 46 10.73 1.21 -1.53
N SER A 47 9.54 1.09 -2.08
CA SER A 47 8.74 -0.14 -2.01
C SER A 47 9.41 -1.29 -2.77
N ALA A 48 8.90 -2.52 -2.60
CA ALA A 48 9.08 -3.56 -3.60
C ALA A 48 8.58 -3.04 -4.97
N PRO A 49 9.07 -3.59 -6.08
CA PRO A 49 8.59 -3.17 -7.40
C PRO A 49 7.07 -3.30 -7.51
N LEU A 50 6.42 -2.23 -7.97
CA LEU A 50 5.01 -2.26 -8.35
C LEU A 50 4.82 -3.13 -9.60
N TRP A 51 5.77 -3.02 -10.52
CA TRP A 51 6.01 -3.93 -11.63
C TRP A 51 7.49 -3.89 -12.02
N SER A 52 7.96 -4.95 -12.63
CA SER A 52 9.31 -5.04 -13.17
C SER A 52 9.30 -6.02 -14.33
N ASP A 53 9.87 -5.60 -15.47
CA ASP A 53 10.17 -6.43 -16.63
C ASP A 53 11.54 -6.05 -17.20
N ASP A 54 11.88 -6.53 -18.41
CA ASP A 54 13.20 -6.29 -19.00
C ASP A 54 13.42 -4.82 -19.40
N GLU A 55 12.36 -4.05 -19.64
CA GLU A 55 12.42 -2.67 -20.13
C GLU A 55 12.15 -1.65 -19.05
N GLU A 56 11.30 -1.99 -18.06
CA GLU A 56 10.81 -1.03 -17.05
C GLU A 56 10.76 -1.64 -15.65
N GLU A 57 10.98 -0.78 -14.66
CA GLU A 57 10.70 -1.06 -13.26
C GLU A 57 10.07 0.16 -12.61
N ALA A 58 9.02 -0.04 -11.83
CA ALA A 58 8.39 1.04 -11.07
C ALA A 58 8.35 0.73 -9.57
N ARG A 59 8.61 1.75 -8.77
CA ARG A 59 8.58 1.72 -7.30
C ARG A 59 7.85 2.91 -6.75
N GLU A 60 7.45 2.80 -5.50
CA GLU A 60 6.80 3.87 -4.75
C GLU A 60 7.67 4.30 -3.56
N VAL A 61 7.60 5.56 -3.22
CA VAL A 61 8.23 6.17 -2.04
C VAL A 61 7.18 7.03 -1.34
N ILE A 62 7.09 6.93 -0.03
CA ILE A 62 6.25 7.82 0.78
C ILE A 62 7.12 8.96 1.31
N ALA A 63 6.78 10.19 0.95
CA ALA A 63 7.46 11.36 1.46
C ALA A 63 7.01 11.67 2.90
N PRO A 64 7.86 12.26 3.77
CA PRO A 64 7.51 12.56 5.16
C PRO A 64 6.27 13.45 5.30
N GLU A 65 6.11 14.40 4.39
CA GLU A 65 4.95 15.30 4.36
C GLU A 65 3.63 14.62 3.99
N ALA A 66 3.68 13.40 3.44
CA ALA A 66 2.48 12.67 3.00
C ALA A 66 1.61 12.20 4.17
N VAL A 67 2.20 12.01 5.35
CA VAL A 67 1.49 11.49 6.53
C VAL A 67 1.76 12.38 7.73
N THR A 68 0.72 13.02 8.20
CA THR A 68 0.78 13.85 9.41
C THR A 68 0.00 13.20 10.56
N ARG A 69 0.23 13.66 11.78
CA ARG A 69 -0.51 13.22 12.96
C ARG A 69 -2.00 13.54 12.81
N GLU A 70 -2.35 14.69 12.26
CA GLU A 70 -3.73 15.15 12.04
C GLU A 70 -4.45 14.23 11.04
N LEU A 71 -3.76 13.80 9.97
CA LEU A 71 -4.32 12.83 9.02
C LEU A 71 -4.66 11.52 9.72
N LEU A 72 -3.74 10.97 10.50
CA LEU A 72 -3.93 9.72 11.24
C LEU A 72 -5.07 9.83 12.25
N ASP A 73 -5.10 10.92 13.02
CA ASP A 73 -6.14 11.19 14.03
C ASP A 73 -7.52 11.42 13.38
N GLY A 74 -7.58 11.80 12.12
CA GLY A 74 -8.84 11.92 11.36
C GLY A 74 -9.34 10.61 10.75
N CYS A 75 -8.55 9.53 10.80
CA CYS A 75 -8.85 8.26 10.16
C CYS A 75 -9.47 7.22 11.12
N ASP A 76 -10.05 6.17 10.53
CA ASP A 76 -10.47 4.95 11.22
C ASP A 76 -9.53 3.82 10.80
N ILE A 77 -8.41 3.68 11.50
CA ILE A 77 -7.32 2.77 11.14
C ILE A 77 -7.46 1.46 11.92
N LYS A 78 -7.45 0.36 11.21
CA LYS A 78 -7.47 -0.99 11.79
C LYS A 78 -6.08 -1.63 11.67
N MET A 79 -5.61 -2.27 12.73
CA MET A 79 -4.50 -3.21 12.64
C MET A 79 -5.08 -4.57 12.30
N THR A 80 -4.68 -5.13 11.16
CA THR A 80 -5.18 -6.40 10.63
C THR A 80 -4.06 -7.42 10.41
N MET A 81 -4.41 -8.63 10.03
CA MET A 81 -3.48 -9.61 9.45
C MET A 81 -3.84 -9.81 7.98
N PHE A 82 -2.84 -9.70 7.09
CA PHE A 82 -2.97 -9.98 5.65
C PHE A 82 -4.06 -9.18 4.94
N HIS A 83 -4.32 -7.92 5.37
CA HIS A 83 -5.42 -7.08 4.90
C HIS A 83 -6.82 -7.71 5.05
N ASP A 84 -6.94 -8.77 5.85
CA ASP A 84 -8.23 -9.38 6.14
C ASP A 84 -8.98 -8.54 7.17
N ARG A 85 -10.04 -7.90 6.73
CA ARG A 85 -10.89 -7.03 7.57
C ARG A 85 -11.66 -7.78 8.65
N GLN A 86 -11.67 -9.12 8.61
CA GLN A 86 -12.25 -9.97 9.66
C GLN A 86 -11.23 -10.25 10.78
N LEU A 87 -9.92 -10.16 10.49
CA LEU A 87 -8.82 -10.41 11.44
C LEU A 87 -8.32 -9.09 12.04
N ILE A 88 -9.17 -8.42 12.82
CA ILE A 88 -8.82 -7.16 13.47
C ILE A 88 -8.11 -7.44 14.79
N LEU A 89 -6.86 -6.97 14.91
CA LEU A 89 -6.04 -7.10 16.12
C LEU A 89 -6.13 -5.87 17.02
N ALA A 90 -6.26 -4.68 16.43
CA ALA A 90 -6.41 -3.42 17.15
C ALA A 90 -7.07 -2.37 16.23
N ARG A 91 -7.47 -1.24 16.79
CA ARG A 91 -8.10 -0.15 16.02
C ARG A 91 -7.82 1.20 16.66
N SER A 92 -7.59 2.21 15.84
CA SER A 92 -7.68 3.62 16.22
C SER A 92 -8.78 4.28 15.40
N LYS A 93 -9.76 4.87 16.07
CA LYS A 93 -10.82 5.64 15.44
C LYS A 93 -10.77 7.06 15.94
N ASN A 94 -10.50 8.01 15.04
CA ASN A 94 -10.31 9.41 15.38
C ASN A 94 -9.26 9.60 16.51
N GLY A 95 -8.10 8.97 16.37
CA GLY A 95 -6.99 9.06 17.31
C GLY A 95 -7.17 8.32 18.65
N THR A 96 -8.26 7.56 18.82
CA THR A 96 -8.58 6.84 20.07
C THR A 96 -8.82 5.36 19.81
N GLY A 97 -8.32 4.50 20.71
CA GLY A 97 -8.53 3.06 20.62
C GLY A 97 -7.39 2.23 21.18
N THR A 98 -7.31 0.99 20.72
CA THR A 98 -6.29 -0.01 21.14
C THR A 98 -5.03 0.01 20.28
N LEU A 99 -5.07 0.69 19.12
CA LEU A 99 -3.92 0.95 18.28
C LEU A 99 -3.38 2.35 18.58
N THR A 100 -2.11 2.43 18.95
CA THR A 100 -1.38 3.70 19.12
C THR A 100 -0.34 3.85 18.02
N TYR A 101 -0.01 5.08 17.66
CA TYR A 101 0.98 5.40 16.64
C TYR A 101 1.71 6.72 16.96
N ASN A 102 2.90 6.85 16.40
CA ASN A 102 3.70 8.06 16.45
C ASN A 102 4.32 8.32 15.08
N VAL A 103 4.33 9.59 14.66
CA VAL A 103 5.04 10.02 13.44
C VAL A 103 6.38 10.59 13.87
N ASP A 104 7.46 10.05 13.34
CA ASP A 104 8.83 10.52 13.56
C ASP A 104 9.57 10.72 12.23
N GLU A 105 10.85 11.07 12.28
CA GLU A 105 11.67 11.29 11.08
C GLU A 105 11.82 10.05 10.18
N ARG A 106 11.65 8.88 10.76
CA ARG A 106 11.78 7.60 10.05
C ARG A 106 10.47 7.16 9.39
N GLY A 107 9.33 7.48 10.00
CA GLY A 107 8.03 7.03 9.51
C GLY A 107 6.92 7.06 10.53
N VAL A 108 5.99 6.12 10.40
CA VAL A 108 4.86 5.93 11.31
C VAL A 108 5.09 4.67 12.14
N ALA A 109 5.57 4.86 13.37
CA ALA A 109 5.68 3.80 14.35
C ALA A 109 4.31 3.46 14.92
N PHE A 110 4.06 2.18 15.27
CA PHE A 110 2.83 1.75 15.92
C PHE A 110 3.11 0.86 17.13
N SER A 111 2.11 0.77 18.01
CA SER A 111 2.09 -0.16 19.14
C SER A 111 0.65 -0.57 19.47
N PHE A 112 0.45 -1.84 19.78
CA PHE A 112 -0.81 -2.36 20.31
C PHE A 112 -0.58 -3.63 21.11
N ASP A 113 -1.50 -3.93 22.02
CA ASP A 113 -1.54 -5.21 22.73
C ASP A 113 -2.40 -6.19 21.93
N ALA A 114 -1.82 -7.33 21.54
CA ALA A 114 -2.54 -8.37 20.84
C ALA A 114 -3.70 -8.90 21.71
N PRO A 115 -4.93 -8.98 21.17
CA PRO A 115 -6.10 -9.40 21.95
C PRO A 115 -5.95 -10.84 22.47
N ASN A 116 -6.63 -11.15 23.58
CA ASN A 116 -6.68 -12.50 24.13
C ASN A 116 -7.66 -13.39 23.32
N THR A 117 -7.32 -13.63 22.09
CA THR A 117 -8.07 -14.44 21.11
C THR A 117 -7.11 -15.32 20.35
N ALA A 118 -7.61 -16.34 19.66
CA ALA A 118 -6.81 -17.21 18.81
C ALA A 118 -6.01 -16.42 17.74
N ASP A 119 -6.59 -15.37 17.19
CA ASP A 119 -5.92 -14.52 16.18
C ASP A 119 -4.81 -13.67 16.82
N GLY A 120 -5.02 -13.13 18.02
CA GLY A 120 -4.00 -12.40 18.75
C GLY A 120 -2.84 -13.29 19.17
N ASP A 121 -3.10 -14.52 19.60
CA ASP A 121 -2.06 -15.49 19.94
C ASP A 121 -1.28 -15.90 18.69
N LYS A 122 -1.98 -16.14 17.57
CA LYS A 122 -1.37 -16.41 16.27
C LYS A 122 -0.47 -15.27 15.82
N ALA A 123 -0.93 -14.03 15.92
CA ALA A 123 -0.13 -12.86 15.54
C ALA A 123 1.16 -12.77 16.36
N LEU A 124 1.06 -12.94 17.71
CA LEU A 124 2.22 -12.95 18.60
C LEU A 124 3.24 -14.03 18.23
N GLU A 125 2.76 -15.25 18.00
CA GLU A 125 3.64 -16.37 17.67
C GLU A 125 4.35 -16.15 16.32
N LEU A 126 3.63 -15.74 15.29
CA LEU A 126 4.20 -15.51 13.97
C LEU A 126 5.22 -14.34 13.96
N VAL A 127 4.96 -13.28 14.72
CA VAL A 127 5.92 -12.16 14.86
C VAL A 127 7.15 -12.59 15.67
N ARG A 128 7.00 -13.34 16.77
CA ARG A 128 8.14 -13.83 17.57
C ARG A 128 9.06 -14.75 16.77
N ARG A 129 8.50 -15.59 15.92
CA ARG A 129 9.24 -16.50 15.06
C ARG A 129 9.87 -15.80 13.85
N GLY A 130 9.42 -14.59 13.52
CA GLY A 130 9.82 -13.88 12.32
C GLY A 130 9.13 -14.36 11.04
N ASP A 131 8.09 -15.22 11.15
CA ASP A 131 7.29 -15.66 10.00
C ASP A 131 6.47 -14.49 9.43
N ILE A 132 6.14 -13.51 10.26
CA ILE A 132 5.65 -12.19 9.89
C ILE A 132 6.71 -11.17 10.28
N SER A 133 7.34 -10.53 9.30
CA SER A 133 8.41 -9.57 9.50
C SER A 133 8.11 -8.20 8.90
N GLY A 134 7.03 -8.06 8.14
CA GLY A 134 6.63 -6.86 7.44
C GLY A 134 5.34 -6.26 7.94
N CYS A 135 5.18 -4.98 7.66
CA CYS A 135 3.91 -4.28 7.78
C CYS A 135 3.57 -3.62 6.44
N SER A 136 2.30 -3.64 6.10
CA SER A 136 1.75 -2.95 4.94
C SER A 136 0.65 -2.01 5.40
N PHE A 137 0.20 -1.12 4.53
CA PHE A 137 -0.90 -0.23 4.83
C PHE A 137 -1.76 0.06 3.62
N ALA A 138 -3.04 0.29 3.84
CA ALA A 138 -3.99 0.68 2.81
C ALA A 138 -4.34 2.16 2.93
N PHE A 139 -4.22 2.89 1.83
CA PHE A 139 -4.44 4.32 1.81
C PHE A 139 -5.13 4.78 0.53
N ARG A 140 -5.56 6.04 0.53
CA ARG A 140 -6.12 6.73 -0.63
C ARG A 140 -5.34 7.99 -0.93
N THR A 141 -5.06 8.22 -2.22
CA THR A 141 -4.46 9.46 -2.73
C THR A 141 -4.96 9.74 -4.15
N HIS A 142 -4.73 10.94 -4.66
CA HIS A 142 -5.00 11.31 -6.05
C HIS A 142 -3.82 10.96 -6.95
N TYR A 143 -3.73 9.71 -7.38
CA TYR A 143 -2.57 9.17 -8.12
C TYR A 143 -2.24 9.91 -9.42
N TYR A 144 -3.23 10.55 -10.05
CA TYR A 144 -3.07 11.24 -11.33
C TYR A 144 -2.89 12.77 -11.17
N ASP A 145 -2.77 13.23 -9.95
CA ASP A 145 -2.50 14.63 -9.63
C ASP A 145 -1.05 14.77 -9.15
N GLN A 146 -0.24 15.53 -9.91
CA GLN A 146 1.18 15.75 -9.58
C GLN A 146 1.40 16.48 -8.25
N ALA A 147 0.39 17.18 -7.74
CA ALA A 147 0.44 17.75 -6.39
C ALA A 147 0.41 16.68 -5.28
N TYR A 148 -0.12 15.49 -5.58
CA TYR A 148 -0.23 14.38 -4.64
C TYR A 148 0.82 13.30 -4.86
N VAL A 149 1.12 12.98 -6.13
CA VAL A 149 2.09 11.95 -6.49
C VAL A 149 3.00 12.46 -7.60
N GLU A 150 4.24 12.70 -7.26
CA GLU A 150 5.28 13.07 -8.20
C GLU A 150 5.80 11.81 -8.90
N ARG A 151 5.92 11.88 -10.23
CA ARG A 151 6.49 10.80 -11.04
C ARG A 151 7.86 11.22 -11.56
N ASN A 152 8.89 10.49 -11.19
CA ASN A 152 10.25 10.64 -11.72
C ASN A 152 10.60 9.44 -12.60
N VAL A 153 11.30 9.70 -13.70
CA VAL A 153 11.73 8.69 -14.68
C VAL A 153 13.22 8.84 -14.93
N GLU A 154 13.95 7.78 -14.72
CA GLU A 154 15.38 7.69 -15.01
C GLU A 154 15.65 6.51 -15.94
N ARG A 155 16.67 6.63 -16.79
CA ARG A 155 17.14 5.51 -17.60
C ARG A 155 18.52 5.07 -17.12
N LYS A 156 18.60 3.83 -16.65
CA LYS A 156 19.82 3.25 -16.10
C LYS A 156 20.03 1.84 -16.66
N ASP A 157 21.22 1.57 -17.16
CA ASP A 157 21.63 0.26 -17.67
C ASP A 157 20.68 -0.32 -18.74
N GLY A 158 20.10 0.56 -19.56
CA GLY A 158 19.13 0.18 -20.61
C GLY A 158 17.70 0.02 -20.14
N LYS A 159 17.45 0.05 -18.83
CA LYS A 159 16.13 -0.09 -18.21
C LYS A 159 15.57 1.28 -17.79
N THR A 160 14.27 1.47 -17.94
CA THR A 160 13.54 2.65 -17.46
C THR A 160 13.13 2.42 -16.00
N LEU A 161 13.59 3.29 -15.11
CA LEU A 161 13.22 3.27 -13.70
C LEU A 161 12.21 4.38 -13.42
N ILE A 162 11.05 4.01 -12.89
CA ILE A 162 9.97 4.93 -12.57
C ILE A 162 9.79 4.97 -11.06
N THR A 163 9.88 6.15 -10.46
CA THR A 163 9.62 6.35 -9.04
C THR A 163 8.39 7.22 -8.85
N TYR A 164 7.40 6.70 -8.16
CA TYR A 164 6.23 7.44 -7.70
C TYR A 164 6.45 7.90 -6.27
N THR A 165 6.64 9.20 -6.07
CA THR A 165 6.76 9.79 -4.73
C THR A 165 5.41 10.30 -4.28
N VAL A 166 4.79 9.63 -3.33
CA VAL A 166 3.54 10.05 -2.70
C VAL A 166 3.84 11.18 -1.74
N ARG A 167 3.34 12.38 -2.04
CA ARG A 167 3.52 13.61 -1.24
C ARG A 167 2.31 13.97 -0.41
N SER A 168 1.14 13.39 -0.71
CA SER A 168 -0.09 13.64 0.04
C SER A 168 -1.00 12.42 0.03
N ILE A 169 -1.42 12.02 1.21
CA ILE A 169 -2.40 10.95 1.45
C ILE A 169 -3.69 11.59 1.99
N ILE A 170 -4.84 11.16 1.48
CA ILE A 170 -6.16 11.68 1.88
C ILE A 170 -6.85 10.80 2.94
N GLY A 171 -6.40 9.58 3.12
CA GLY A 171 -6.95 8.69 4.14
C GLY A 171 -6.18 7.39 4.24
N ILE A 172 -6.09 6.86 5.46
CA ILE A 172 -5.48 5.57 5.78
C ILE A 172 -6.56 4.69 6.42
N TYR A 173 -6.65 3.43 6.00
CA TYR A 173 -7.72 2.52 6.36
C TYR A 173 -7.27 1.36 7.25
N ASP A 174 -6.10 0.82 6.97
CA ASP A 174 -5.49 -0.21 7.81
C ASP A 174 -3.97 -0.14 7.80
N PHE A 175 -3.40 -0.66 8.86
CA PHE A 175 -2.07 -1.21 8.94
C PHE A 175 -2.25 -2.72 9.04
N THR A 176 -1.38 -3.50 8.40
CA THR A 176 -1.50 -4.95 8.42
C THR A 176 -0.17 -5.63 8.67
N LEU A 177 -0.21 -6.63 9.54
CA LEU A 177 0.90 -7.55 9.71
C LEU A 177 0.94 -8.49 8.50
N ALA A 178 2.04 -8.48 7.74
CA ALA A 178 2.20 -9.25 6.51
C ALA A 178 3.48 -10.08 6.56
N SER A 179 3.41 -11.30 6.04
CA SER A 179 4.58 -12.07 5.66
C SER A 179 5.19 -11.48 4.38
N ASP A 180 6.41 -11.85 4.05
CA ASP A 180 7.12 -11.41 2.87
C ASP A 180 6.24 -11.51 1.59
N PRO A 181 6.31 -10.54 0.63
CA PRO A 181 5.37 -10.36 -0.47
C PRO A 181 5.39 -11.42 -1.57
N ALA A 182 6.01 -12.51 -1.35
CA ALA A 182 6.15 -13.57 -2.34
C ALA A 182 4.88 -14.39 -2.60
N TYR A 183 3.71 -14.08 -1.99
CA TYR A 183 2.49 -14.88 -2.17
C TYR A 183 1.37 -14.14 -2.93
N PRO A 184 0.95 -14.72 -4.09
CA PRO A 184 0.10 -14.06 -5.08
C PRO A 184 -1.42 -14.12 -4.85
N ASP A 185 -1.96 -14.52 -3.69
CA ASP A 185 -3.38 -14.89 -3.58
C ASP A 185 -4.25 -14.06 -2.61
N THR A 186 -3.94 -12.79 -2.36
CA THR A 186 -4.84 -11.93 -1.58
C THR A 186 -5.65 -10.98 -2.45
N ASN A 187 -6.88 -10.62 -2.03
CA ASN A 187 -7.73 -9.64 -2.72
C ASN A 187 -7.03 -8.29 -2.96
N CYS A 188 -6.06 -7.94 -2.13
CA CYS A 188 -5.21 -6.76 -2.30
C CYS A 188 -4.37 -6.80 -3.58
N GLU A 189 -3.92 -7.96 -4.02
CA GLU A 189 -3.19 -8.10 -5.27
C GLU A 189 -4.06 -7.84 -6.50
N ALA A 190 -5.33 -8.22 -6.46
CA ALA A 190 -6.25 -7.94 -7.55
C ALA A 190 -6.47 -6.43 -7.72
N GLU A 191 -6.65 -5.69 -6.61
CA GLU A 191 -6.76 -4.23 -6.62
C GLU A 191 -5.44 -3.57 -7.03
N GLN A 192 -4.30 -4.10 -6.59
CA GLN A 192 -2.97 -3.62 -6.97
C GLN A 192 -2.69 -3.89 -8.45
N ARG A 193 -3.02 -5.08 -8.99
CA ARG A 193 -2.91 -5.40 -10.43
C ARG A 193 -3.78 -4.50 -11.28
N GLU A 194 -5.01 -4.21 -10.86
CA GLU A 194 -5.90 -3.30 -11.57
C GLU A 194 -5.32 -1.88 -11.60
N LEU A 195 -4.81 -1.38 -10.47
CA LEU A 195 -4.16 -0.07 -10.43
C LEU A 195 -2.89 -0.02 -11.28
N VAL A 196 -2.02 -1.03 -11.18
CA VAL A 196 -0.82 -1.15 -12.02
C VAL A 196 -1.20 -1.16 -13.50
N SER A 197 -2.26 -1.90 -13.86
CA SER A 197 -2.80 -1.90 -15.23
C SER A 197 -3.29 -0.51 -15.66
N GLN A 198 -3.95 0.22 -14.75
CA GLN A 198 -4.42 1.58 -15.03
C GLN A 198 -3.25 2.57 -15.16
N LEU A 199 -2.22 2.46 -14.29
CA LEU A 199 -1.02 3.28 -14.36
C LEU A 199 -0.26 3.05 -15.68
N ARG A 200 0.02 1.79 -16.05
CA ARG A 200 0.66 1.44 -17.32
C ARG A 200 -0.12 1.97 -18.53
N LYS A 201 -1.45 1.84 -18.52
CA LYS A 201 -2.31 2.40 -19.58
C LYS A 201 -2.24 3.92 -19.67
N SER A 202 -1.97 4.61 -18.56
CA SER A 202 -1.87 6.08 -18.53
C SER A 202 -0.51 6.58 -19.01
N GLU A 203 0.53 5.75 -18.96
CA GLU A 203 1.91 6.12 -19.31
C GLU A 203 2.21 6.07 -20.81
N ASP A 204 1.42 5.35 -21.59
CA ASP A 204 1.57 5.30 -23.05
C ASP A 204 0.30 5.84 -23.77
N PRO A 205 0.14 7.18 -23.87
CA PRO A 205 -1.00 7.79 -24.53
C PRO A 205 -1.04 7.48 -26.02
N GLU A 206 0.10 7.23 -26.68
CA GLU A 206 0.17 6.96 -28.13
C GLU A 206 -0.25 5.53 -28.45
N LYS A 207 0.23 4.52 -27.70
CA LYS A 207 -0.24 3.12 -27.87
C LYS A 207 -1.73 2.97 -27.53
N ASN A 208 -2.21 3.75 -26.58
CA ASN A 208 -3.64 3.73 -26.23
C ASN A 208 -4.50 4.38 -27.31
N ASN A 209 -4.00 5.44 -27.97
CA ASN A 209 -4.67 6.07 -29.10
C ASN A 209 -4.66 5.18 -30.35
N GLU A 210 -3.60 4.43 -30.59
CA GLU A 210 -3.51 3.50 -31.72
C GLU A 210 -4.47 2.32 -31.57
N LYS A 211 -4.51 1.67 -30.40
CA LYS A 211 -5.49 0.61 -30.09
C LYS A 211 -6.94 1.12 -30.16
N MET A 212 -7.19 2.32 -29.69
CA MET A 212 -8.54 2.92 -29.78
C MET A 212 -8.92 3.23 -31.23
N ARG A 213 -7.97 3.66 -32.05
CA ARG A 213 -8.20 3.87 -33.52
C ARG A 213 -8.48 2.54 -34.25
N GLU A 214 -7.76 1.47 -33.93
CA GLU A 214 -8.01 0.14 -34.46
C GLU A 214 -9.40 -0.39 -34.05
N GLN A 215 -9.76 -0.30 -32.80
CA GLN A 215 -11.09 -0.70 -32.28
C GLN A 215 -12.23 0.10 -32.96
N VAL A 216 -12.06 1.41 -33.17
CA VAL A 216 -13.03 2.24 -33.87
C VAL A 216 -13.11 1.87 -35.35
N GLN A 217 -11.98 1.53 -35.98
CA GLN A 217 -11.98 1.05 -37.37
C GLN A 217 -12.68 -0.32 -37.51
N ASP A 218 -12.43 -1.24 -36.59
CA ASP A 218 -13.07 -2.56 -36.59
C ASP A 218 -14.58 -2.47 -36.32
N MET A 219 -15.01 -1.61 -35.42
CA MET A 219 -16.44 -1.33 -35.23
C MET A 219 -17.09 -0.72 -36.47
N ARG A 220 -16.41 0.19 -37.20
CA ARG A 220 -16.91 0.76 -38.47
C ARG A 220 -16.98 -0.29 -39.56
N ARG A 221 -15.97 -1.19 -39.67
CA ARG A 221 -15.98 -2.32 -40.64
C ARG A 221 -17.10 -3.32 -40.32
N ALA A 222 -17.34 -3.60 -39.02
CA ALA A 222 -18.43 -4.49 -38.62
C ALA A 222 -19.82 -3.89 -38.85
N ALA A 223 -19.98 -2.58 -38.70
CA ALA A 223 -21.23 -1.87 -39.00
C ALA A 223 -21.52 -1.82 -40.50
N SER A 224 -20.46 -1.64 -41.37
CA SER A 224 -20.60 -1.63 -42.84
C SER A 224 -20.87 -2.99 -43.47
N ARG A 225 -20.72 -4.09 -42.71
CA ARG A 225 -21.03 -5.46 -43.19
C ARG A 225 -22.48 -5.89 -42.86
N LYS A 226 -23.24 -5.07 -42.16
CA LYS A 226 -24.64 -5.33 -41.80
C LYS A 226 -25.65 -4.50 -42.59
N LEU A 227 -25.20 -3.72 -43.54
CA LEU A 227 -25.99 -3.03 -44.59
C LEU A 227 -25.76 -3.68 -45.95
#